data_5914943f7bb31a5b1d2078d52b470aa0
#
_entry.id   5914943f7bb31a5b1d2078d52b470aa0
#
_cell.length_a   1.000
_cell.length_b   1.000
_cell.length_c   1.000
_cell.angle_alpha   90.00
_cell.angle_beta   90.00
_cell.angle_gamma   90.00
#
_symmetry.space_group_name_H-M   'P 1'
#
loop_
_entity.id
_entity.type
_entity.pdbx_description
1 polymer ?
#
loop_
_entity_poly.entity_id
_entity_poly.type
_entity_poly.pdbx_seq_one_letter_code
_entity_poly.pdbx_strand_id
1 'polypeptide(L)'
;MQLPNNAATNGWYNVLSDPASAKQVSGTVRAPYVVLGAGVTGLSAARQLATHLPDEEIVLIEAERVGFGTSGRNSGFALDSFFQGDEPLNNPELSAAHARLCTGGLNILRNLVKENEIECGWHDWGKLHVSAGAEG
;
A
#
# COMPACT_ATOMS: atom_id res chain seq x y z
N MET A 1 -17.32 -8.49 13.46
CA MET A 1 -15.90 -8.66 13.12
C MET A 1 -15.11 -8.24 14.33
N GLN A 2 -14.29 -9.11 14.91
CA GLN A 2 -13.45 -8.74 16.05
C GLN A 2 -12.17 -8.10 15.54
N LEU A 3 -11.87 -6.89 16.00
CA LEU A 3 -10.59 -6.22 15.69
C LEU A 3 -9.45 -6.95 16.42
N PRO A 4 -8.22 -6.98 15.86
CA PRO A 4 -7.08 -7.58 16.51
C PRO A 4 -6.79 -6.93 17.87
N ASN A 5 -6.61 -7.72 18.93
CA ASN A 5 -6.32 -7.22 20.28
C ASN A 5 -4.95 -6.51 20.42
N ASN A 6 -4.12 -6.51 19.37
CA ASN A 6 -2.78 -5.92 19.36
C ASN A 6 -2.73 -4.54 18.66
N ALA A 7 -3.81 -3.82 18.69
CA ALA A 7 -3.93 -2.52 18.03
C ALA A 7 -2.82 -1.51 18.42
N ALA A 8 -2.34 -1.55 19.65
CA ALA A 8 -1.32 -0.62 20.18
C ALA A 8 0.12 -0.86 19.64
N THR A 9 0.38 -1.91 18.89
CA THR A 9 1.75 -2.35 18.53
C THR A 9 2.13 -2.17 17.07
N ASN A 10 1.56 -1.20 16.36
CA ASN A 10 2.01 -0.89 15.00
C ASN A 10 3.31 -0.08 15.05
N GLY A 11 4.44 -0.72 14.67
CA GLY A 11 5.76 -0.13 14.75
C GLY A 11 5.93 1.15 13.92
N TRP A 12 5.31 1.22 12.76
CA TRP A 12 5.38 2.42 11.89
C TRP A 12 4.67 3.61 12.51
N TYR A 13 3.57 3.41 13.23
CA TYR A 13 2.91 4.49 13.96
C TYR A 13 3.77 5.06 15.08
N ASN A 14 4.64 4.26 15.68
CA ASN A 14 5.51 4.71 16.77
C ASN A 14 6.64 5.62 16.30
N VAL A 15 6.95 5.63 15.01
CA VAL A 15 7.98 6.51 14.43
C VAL A 15 7.40 7.77 13.75
N LEU A 16 6.07 7.87 13.65
CA LEU A 16 5.41 9.06 13.13
C LEU A 16 5.37 10.14 14.23
N SER A 17 5.89 11.32 13.91
CA SER A 17 5.85 12.49 14.81
C SER A 17 4.44 13.07 14.93
N ASP A 18 3.64 13.01 13.87
CA ASP A 18 2.26 13.52 13.83
C ASP A 18 1.39 12.60 12.95
N PRO A 19 0.80 11.56 13.54
CA PRO A 19 -0.10 10.70 12.79
C PRO A 19 -1.35 11.48 12.39
N ALA A 20 -1.68 11.46 11.10
CA ALA A 20 -2.84 12.13 10.54
C ALA A 20 -4.12 11.86 11.35
N SER A 21 -4.77 12.93 11.79
CA SER A 21 -6.05 12.84 12.48
C SER A 21 -7.17 12.58 11.47
N ALA A 22 -7.98 11.56 11.72
CA ALA A 22 -9.20 11.31 10.96
C ALA A 22 -10.40 11.94 11.67
N LYS A 23 -11.35 12.45 10.88
CA LYS A 23 -12.63 12.88 11.44
C LYS A 23 -13.48 11.65 11.72
N GLN A 24 -14.01 11.53 12.93
CA GLN A 24 -14.96 10.48 13.23
C GLN A 24 -16.27 10.71 12.48
N VAL A 25 -16.73 9.71 11.75
CA VAL A 25 -18.01 9.76 11.03
C VAL A 25 -19.14 9.60 12.04
N SER A 26 -20.08 10.53 12.04
CA SER A 26 -21.30 10.45 12.82
C SER A 26 -22.53 10.67 11.91
N GLY A 27 -23.59 9.91 12.13
CA GLY A 27 -24.82 10.01 11.35
C GLY A 27 -24.69 9.33 9.96
N THR A 28 -25.46 9.85 8.99
CA THR A 28 -25.52 9.32 7.62
C THR A 28 -24.73 10.21 6.68
N VAL A 29 -23.72 9.65 6.04
CA VAL A 29 -22.97 10.30 4.97
C VAL A 29 -23.41 9.69 3.64
N ARG A 30 -23.64 10.52 2.63
CA ARG A 30 -23.96 10.11 1.27
C ARG A 30 -22.95 10.71 0.33
N ALA A 31 -22.35 9.89 -0.50
CA ALA A 31 -21.42 10.32 -1.54
C ALA A 31 -21.61 9.45 -2.80
N PRO A 32 -21.30 9.95 -3.99
CA PRO A 32 -21.32 9.17 -5.22
C PRO A 32 -20.40 7.95 -5.16
N TYR A 33 -19.25 8.10 -4.49
CA TYR A 33 -18.24 7.05 -4.38
C TYR A 33 -17.79 6.88 -2.93
N VAL A 34 -17.78 5.65 -2.46
CA VAL A 34 -17.33 5.30 -1.11
C VAL A 34 -16.31 4.18 -1.19
N VAL A 35 -15.13 4.41 -0.62
CA VAL A 35 -14.07 3.39 -0.48
C VAL A 35 -14.00 2.97 0.98
N LEU A 36 -14.11 1.68 1.24
CA LEU A 36 -14.02 1.11 2.59
C LEU A 36 -12.64 0.51 2.84
N GLY A 37 -11.98 1.02 3.88
CA GLY A 37 -10.63 0.63 4.29
C GLY A 37 -9.55 1.52 3.70
N ALA A 38 -8.72 2.11 4.57
CA ALA A 38 -7.60 2.98 4.22
C ALA A 38 -6.25 2.25 4.32
N GLY A 39 -6.21 0.99 3.90
CA GLY A 39 -4.97 0.28 3.58
C GLY A 39 -4.43 0.71 2.21
N VAL A 40 -3.29 0.14 1.77
CA VAL A 40 -2.65 0.49 0.49
C VAL A 40 -3.60 0.35 -0.70
N THR A 41 -4.45 -0.65 -0.72
CA THR A 41 -5.43 -0.88 -1.80
C THR A 41 -6.51 0.22 -1.83
N GLY A 42 -7.12 0.52 -0.68
CA GLY A 42 -8.17 1.54 -0.61
C GLY A 42 -7.64 2.95 -0.89
N LEU A 43 -6.46 3.29 -0.38
CA LEU A 43 -5.79 4.55 -0.69
C LEU A 43 -5.48 4.68 -2.18
N SER A 44 -4.98 3.61 -2.81
CA SER A 44 -4.72 3.59 -4.25
C SER A 44 -6.00 3.75 -5.07
N ALA A 45 -7.08 3.06 -4.68
CA ALA A 45 -8.38 3.16 -5.34
C ALA A 45 -8.98 4.56 -5.20
N ALA A 46 -9.00 5.12 -3.99
CA ALA A 46 -9.52 6.47 -3.73
C ALA A 46 -8.74 7.52 -4.52
N ARG A 47 -7.40 7.42 -4.55
CA ARG A 47 -6.54 8.31 -5.32
C ARG A 47 -6.84 8.23 -6.82
N GLN A 48 -6.98 7.01 -7.38
CA GLN A 48 -7.29 6.84 -8.79
C GLN A 48 -8.69 7.37 -9.13
N LEU A 49 -9.68 7.13 -8.29
CA LEU A 49 -11.00 7.72 -8.46
C LEU A 49 -10.92 9.25 -8.48
N ALA A 50 -10.23 9.88 -7.53
CA ALA A 50 -10.06 11.32 -7.48
C ALA A 50 -9.32 11.88 -8.70
N THR A 51 -8.38 11.12 -9.27
CA THR A 51 -7.67 11.53 -10.49
C THR A 51 -8.57 11.48 -11.74
N HIS A 52 -9.44 10.49 -11.84
CA HIS A 52 -10.32 10.30 -12.99
C HIS A 52 -11.65 11.05 -12.88
N LEU A 53 -12.06 11.39 -11.67
CA LEU A 53 -13.33 12.04 -11.36
C LEU A 53 -13.08 13.28 -10.47
N PRO A 54 -12.39 14.31 -11.00
CA PRO A 54 -11.94 15.45 -10.19
C PRO A 54 -13.08 16.30 -9.62
N ASP A 55 -14.26 16.23 -10.21
CA ASP A 55 -15.44 17.00 -9.80
C ASP A 55 -16.37 16.19 -8.87
N GLU A 56 -16.02 14.93 -8.57
CA GLU A 56 -16.86 14.05 -7.76
C GLU A 56 -16.35 13.93 -6.33
N GLU A 57 -17.28 13.82 -5.39
CA GLU A 57 -16.95 13.56 -3.99
C GLU A 57 -16.64 12.07 -3.78
N ILE A 58 -15.45 11.80 -3.25
CA ILE A 58 -15.00 10.44 -2.90
C ILE A 58 -14.77 10.37 -1.39
N VAL A 59 -15.53 9.52 -0.72
CA VAL A 59 -15.41 9.31 0.72
C VAL A 59 -14.61 8.04 0.98
N LEU A 60 -13.50 8.16 1.70
CA LEU A 60 -12.71 7.04 2.19
C LEU A 60 -13.00 6.84 3.69
N ILE A 61 -13.47 5.65 4.05
CA ILE A 61 -13.83 5.28 5.43
C ILE A 61 -12.87 4.21 5.93
N GLU A 62 -12.33 4.42 7.13
CA GLU A 62 -11.46 3.48 7.83
C GLU A 62 -12.00 3.21 9.23
N ALA A 63 -11.91 1.96 9.69
CA ALA A 63 -12.42 1.57 11.00
C ALA A 63 -11.58 2.11 12.17
N GLU A 64 -10.27 2.27 11.95
CA GLU A 64 -9.30 2.70 12.95
C GLU A 64 -8.54 3.94 12.47
N ARG A 65 -7.42 3.74 11.81
CA ARG A 65 -6.53 4.79 11.27
C ARG A 65 -6.00 4.39 9.92
N VAL A 66 -5.65 5.36 9.10
CA VAL A 66 -5.06 5.13 7.78
C VAL A 66 -3.83 4.23 7.89
N GLY A 67 -3.80 3.12 7.15
CA GLY A 67 -2.69 2.17 7.16
C GLY A 67 -2.54 1.34 8.44
N PHE A 68 -3.46 1.42 9.38
CA PHE A 68 -3.37 0.75 10.68
C PHE A 68 -3.46 -0.79 10.59
N GLY A 69 -4.13 -1.30 9.58
CA GLY A 69 -4.25 -2.74 9.31
C GLY A 69 -2.94 -3.38 8.83
N THR A 70 -3.05 -4.42 8.01
CA THR A 70 -1.93 -5.18 7.44
C THR A 70 -0.97 -4.30 6.64
N SER A 71 -1.47 -3.26 5.96
CA SER A 71 -0.66 -2.36 5.15
C SER A 71 0.40 -1.59 5.96
N GLY A 72 0.14 -1.29 7.23
CA GLY A 72 1.12 -0.65 8.12
C GLY A 72 1.88 -1.65 9.00
N ARG A 73 1.82 -2.96 8.72
CA ARG A 73 2.47 -4.02 9.50
C ARG A 73 3.42 -4.87 8.66
N ASN A 74 4.02 -4.26 7.67
CA ASN A 74 5.01 -4.88 6.80
C ASN A 74 6.42 -4.39 7.13
N SER A 75 7.42 -4.94 6.46
CA SER A 75 8.82 -4.59 6.65
C SER A 75 9.26 -3.29 5.95
N GLY A 76 8.38 -2.63 5.22
CA GLY A 76 8.66 -1.38 4.50
C GLY A 76 9.38 -1.55 3.16
N PHE A 77 9.59 -2.78 2.70
CA PHE A 77 10.21 -3.00 1.39
C PHE A 77 9.19 -2.88 0.26
N ALA A 78 9.42 -1.96 -0.65
CA ALA A 78 8.72 -1.86 -1.92
C ALA A 78 9.54 -2.61 -3.00
N LEU A 79 9.03 -3.75 -3.47
CA LEU A 79 9.75 -4.63 -4.39
C LEU A 79 9.06 -4.63 -5.76
N ASP A 80 9.87 -4.71 -6.81
CA ASP A 80 9.43 -4.89 -8.20
C ASP A 80 9.26 -6.36 -8.60
N SER A 81 9.45 -7.27 -7.66
CA SER A 81 9.32 -8.70 -7.86
C SER A 81 8.15 -9.28 -7.08
N PHE A 82 7.41 -10.15 -7.72
CA PHE A 82 6.41 -10.96 -7.05
C PHE A 82 7.11 -12.05 -6.23
N PHE A 83 6.77 -12.14 -4.93
CA PHE A 83 7.19 -13.27 -4.13
C PHE A 83 6.32 -14.46 -4.51
N GLN A 84 6.88 -15.38 -5.26
CA GLN A 84 6.27 -16.66 -5.51
C GLN A 84 6.65 -17.63 -4.39
N GLY A 85 5.65 -18.36 -3.90
CA GLY A 85 5.91 -19.62 -3.20
C GLY A 85 6.71 -20.57 -4.11
N ASP A 86 7.04 -21.76 -3.63
CA ASP A 86 8.00 -22.71 -4.21
C ASP A 86 7.74 -23.17 -5.67
N GLU A 87 6.70 -22.69 -6.35
CA GLU A 87 6.45 -23.02 -7.74
C GLU A 87 6.71 -21.84 -8.68
N PRO A 88 7.67 -21.98 -9.62
CA PRO A 88 7.84 -20.99 -10.69
C PRO A 88 6.57 -20.92 -11.54
N LEU A 89 6.15 -19.69 -11.92
CA LEU A 89 5.11 -19.52 -12.93
C LEU A 89 5.62 -20.13 -14.26
N ASN A 90 5.20 -21.36 -14.55
CA ASN A 90 5.53 -22.05 -15.80
C ASN A 90 4.86 -21.40 -17.04
N ASN A 91 4.34 -20.19 -16.89
CA ASN A 91 3.71 -19.41 -17.94
C ASN A 91 4.47 -18.09 -18.13
N PRO A 92 5.26 -17.95 -19.21
CA PRO A 92 6.05 -16.75 -19.48
C PRO A 92 5.20 -15.46 -19.64
N GLU A 93 4.00 -15.58 -20.21
CA GLU A 93 3.10 -14.41 -20.40
C GLU A 93 2.59 -13.91 -19.05
N LEU A 94 2.20 -14.81 -18.17
CA LEU A 94 1.74 -14.47 -16.82
C LEU A 94 2.89 -13.87 -16.00
N SER A 95 4.10 -14.44 -16.10
CA SER A 95 5.31 -13.89 -15.45
C SER A 95 5.61 -12.47 -15.93
N ALA A 96 5.54 -12.24 -17.24
CA ALA A 96 5.75 -10.91 -17.82
C ALA A 96 4.66 -9.91 -17.40
N ALA A 97 3.41 -10.35 -17.29
CA ALA A 97 2.31 -9.51 -16.79
C ALA A 97 2.52 -9.12 -15.32
N HIS A 98 2.90 -10.06 -14.47
CA HIS A 98 3.23 -9.80 -13.06
C HIS A 98 4.41 -8.83 -12.92
N ALA A 99 5.49 -9.04 -13.68
CA ALA A 99 6.63 -8.13 -13.65
C ALA A 99 6.23 -6.69 -14.02
N ARG A 100 5.40 -6.53 -15.06
CA ARG A 100 4.88 -5.20 -15.44
C ARG A 100 4.05 -4.56 -14.33
N LEU A 101 3.17 -5.33 -13.66
CA LEU A 101 2.34 -4.83 -12.57
C LEU A 101 3.20 -4.42 -11.36
N CYS A 102 4.14 -5.24 -10.95
CA CYS A 102 5.03 -4.94 -9.82
C CYS A 102 5.90 -3.72 -10.10
N THR A 103 6.53 -3.66 -11.27
CA THR A 103 7.35 -2.51 -11.68
C THR A 103 6.51 -1.25 -11.81
N GLY A 104 5.30 -1.35 -12.39
CA GLY A 104 4.35 -0.25 -12.49
C GLY A 104 3.94 0.28 -11.12
N GLY A 105 3.58 -0.60 -10.19
CA GLY A 105 3.24 -0.23 -8.81
C GLY A 105 4.39 0.46 -8.07
N LEU A 106 5.60 -0.10 -8.19
CA LEU A 106 6.80 0.51 -7.60
C LEU A 106 7.08 1.92 -8.16
N ASN A 107 6.95 2.11 -9.47
CA ASN A 107 7.13 3.41 -10.10
C ASN A 107 6.08 4.42 -9.65
N ILE A 108 4.82 4.00 -9.48
CA ILE A 108 3.77 4.87 -8.92
C ILE A 108 4.15 5.33 -7.52
N LEU A 109 4.58 4.43 -6.63
CA LEU A 109 5.01 4.77 -5.28
C LEU A 109 6.20 5.73 -5.28
N ARG A 110 7.22 5.43 -6.09
CA ARG A 110 8.43 6.28 -6.23
C ARG A 110 8.06 7.69 -6.68
N ASN A 111 7.19 7.81 -7.67
CA ASN A 111 6.74 9.10 -8.18
C ASN A 111 5.94 9.86 -7.12
N LEU A 112 5.03 9.19 -6.41
CA LEU A 112 4.27 9.81 -5.31
C LEU A 112 5.17 10.36 -4.21
N VAL A 113 6.17 9.59 -3.79
CA VAL A 113 7.15 10.03 -2.79
C VAL A 113 7.90 11.27 -3.28
N LYS A 114 8.37 11.25 -4.52
CA LYS A 114 9.13 12.35 -5.14
C LYS A 114 8.29 13.61 -5.37
N GLU A 115 7.10 13.46 -5.97
CA GLU A 115 6.23 14.57 -6.33
C GLU A 115 5.64 15.28 -5.11
N ASN A 116 5.45 14.57 -4.02
CA ASN A 116 4.90 15.12 -2.78
C ASN A 116 5.95 15.32 -1.68
N GLU A 117 7.24 15.15 -2.00
CA GLU A 117 8.36 15.35 -1.08
C GLU A 117 8.17 14.59 0.25
N ILE A 118 7.67 13.31 0.17
CA ILE A 118 7.34 12.52 1.35
C ILE A 118 8.63 12.05 2.04
N GLU A 119 8.86 12.49 3.25
CA GLU A 119 9.99 12.06 4.09
C GLU A 119 9.74 10.68 4.70
N CYS A 120 9.88 9.63 3.91
CA CYS A 120 9.67 8.24 4.33
C CYS A 120 10.94 7.39 4.36
N GLY A 121 12.12 7.99 4.20
CA GLY A 121 13.38 7.26 4.13
C GLY A 121 13.47 6.38 2.88
N TRP A 122 13.00 6.88 1.74
CA TRP A 122 13.07 6.14 0.48
C TRP A 122 14.51 5.94 0.01
N HIS A 123 14.87 4.68 -0.28
CA HIS A 123 16.18 4.32 -0.80
C HIS A 123 16.06 3.33 -1.97
N ASP A 124 16.74 3.60 -3.07
CA ASP A 124 16.78 2.77 -4.28
C ASP A 124 18.06 1.87 -4.29
N TRP A 125 18.28 1.10 -3.23
CA TRP A 125 19.47 0.24 -3.13
C TRP A 125 19.37 -1.06 -3.92
N GLY A 126 18.20 -1.38 -4.43
CA GLY A 126 17.96 -2.63 -5.14
C GLY A 126 17.78 -3.82 -4.21
N LYS A 127 17.83 -5.01 -4.79
CA LYS A 127 17.66 -6.30 -4.10
C LYS A 127 18.80 -7.24 -4.45
N LEU A 128 19.43 -7.81 -3.43
CA LEU A 128 20.45 -8.83 -3.58
C LEU A 128 19.85 -10.21 -3.32
N HIS A 129 19.95 -11.10 -4.29
CA HIS A 129 19.67 -12.52 -4.12
C HIS A 129 20.98 -13.27 -3.94
N VAL A 130 21.06 -14.05 -2.88
CA VAL A 130 22.23 -14.88 -2.59
C VAL A 130 21.76 -16.34 -2.55
N SER A 131 22.44 -17.21 -3.32
CA SER A 131 22.26 -18.65 -3.26
C SER A 131 23.45 -19.31 -2.57
N ALA A 132 23.19 -20.28 -1.71
CA ALA A 132 24.22 -21.07 -1.03
C ALA A 132 24.62 -22.34 -1.83
N GLY A 133 24.01 -22.60 -2.97
CA GLY A 133 24.26 -23.79 -3.80
C GLY A 133 24.24 -23.47 -5.29
N ALA A 134 24.70 -24.43 -6.08
CA ALA A 134 24.76 -24.32 -7.55
C ALA A 134 23.39 -24.39 -8.25
N GLU A 135 22.32 -24.71 -7.50
CA GLU A 135 20.95 -24.88 -8.00
C GLU A 135 20.02 -23.77 -7.48
N GLY A 136 20.56 -22.63 -7.05
CA GLY A 136 19.79 -21.50 -6.56
C GLY A 136 19.42 -20.48 -7.61
#